data_2b54aa2fa1ff19de31b7ed9875a78cb7
#
_entry.id   2b54aa2fa1ff19de31b7ed9875a78cb7
#
_cell.length_a   1.000
_cell.length_b   1.000
_cell.length_c   1.000
_cell.angle_alpha   90.00
_cell.angle_beta   90.00
_cell.angle_gamma   90.00
#
_symmetry.space_group_name_H-M   'P 1'
#
loop_
_entity.id
_entity.type
_entity.pdbx_description
1 polymer ?
#
loop_
_entity_poly.entity_id
_entity_poly.type
_entity_poly.pdbx_seq_one_letter_code
_entity_poly.pdbx_strand_id
1 'polypeptide(L)'
;IRPDVAGGHSYGELAALAAAGSFDDATLLELSAARGGSILEAVERSGGDPGTMAAVALSREELIEALAPWPDLVLANHNGPRQAVLSGPTATVHEAVAALKAGGATAKVLPVACAFHSPLIAEAGELLAARLAEVTVAAPAFPVWSNVTAEPYPEGDVDAVSRLLTEQVTAGVRFVDQIESMYEAGVRVFVEAGPGRVLTQQVPKILGDRPHAMVACDVA
;
A
#
# COMPACT_ATOMS: atom_id res chain seq x y z
N ILE A 1 -9.87 2.18 23.26
CA ILE A 1 -10.22 1.02 22.41
C ILE A 1 -8.94 0.22 22.20
N ARG A 2 -8.99 -1.08 22.42
CA ARG A 2 -7.91 -1.99 22.06
C ARG A 2 -8.34 -2.73 20.80
N PRO A 3 -7.56 -2.69 19.71
CA PRO A 3 -7.89 -3.46 18.52
C PRO A 3 -7.66 -4.95 18.74
N ASP A 4 -8.46 -5.79 18.09
CA ASP A 4 -8.21 -7.24 18.01
C ASP A 4 -7.19 -7.55 16.92
N VAL A 5 -7.20 -6.75 15.84
CA VAL A 5 -6.30 -6.85 14.69
C VAL A 5 -6.02 -5.45 14.12
N ALA A 6 -4.97 -5.32 13.32
CA ALA A 6 -4.71 -4.11 12.57
C ALA A 6 -4.30 -4.40 11.12
N GLY A 7 -4.40 -3.40 10.28
CA GLY A 7 -3.87 -3.37 8.93
C GLY A 7 -3.69 -1.94 8.49
N GLY A 8 -2.82 -1.70 7.55
CA GLY A 8 -2.60 -0.38 7.00
C GLY A 8 -2.73 -0.40 5.48
N HIS A 9 -2.76 0.78 4.88
CA HIS A 9 -2.65 0.94 3.43
C HIS A 9 -1.30 1.59 3.14
N SER A 10 -0.41 0.90 2.43
CA SER A 10 0.93 1.38 2.12
C SER A 10 1.68 1.84 3.39
N TYR A 11 2.02 3.11 3.52
CA TYR A 11 2.65 3.67 4.72
C TYR A 11 1.91 3.31 6.02
N GLY A 12 0.58 3.19 5.97
CA GLY A 12 -0.23 2.83 7.14
C GLY A 12 0.11 1.47 7.77
N GLU A 13 0.75 0.56 7.03
CA GLU A 13 1.22 -0.73 7.57
C GLU A 13 2.33 -0.52 8.63
N LEU A 14 3.21 0.46 8.43
CA LEU A 14 4.21 0.84 9.40
C LEU A 14 3.56 1.33 10.72
N ALA A 15 2.52 2.19 10.60
CA ALA A 15 1.76 2.66 11.75
C ALA A 15 0.99 1.52 12.45
N ALA A 16 0.44 0.55 11.70
CA ALA A 16 -0.24 -0.60 12.26
C ALA A 16 0.70 -1.51 13.06
N LEU A 17 1.92 -1.73 12.58
CA LEU A 17 2.97 -2.47 13.29
C LEU A 17 3.41 -1.76 14.58
N ALA A 18 3.59 -0.43 14.54
CA ALA A 18 3.88 0.34 15.75
C ALA A 18 2.75 0.22 16.79
N ALA A 19 1.48 0.36 16.35
CA ALA A 19 0.32 0.18 17.22
C ALA A 19 0.24 -1.22 17.84
N ALA A 20 0.77 -2.24 17.15
CA ALA A 20 0.89 -3.60 17.62
C ALA A 20 2.16 -3.85 18.47
N GLY A 21 2.98 -2.82 18.71
CA GLY A 21 4.16 -2.90 19.57
C GLY A 21 5.40 -3.51 18.90
N SER A 22 5.44 -3.61 17.57
CA SER A 22 6.64 -4.09 16.87
C SER A 22 7.82 -3.14 17.03
N PHE A 23 7.56 -1.86 17.25
CA PHE A 23 8.53 -0.81 17.62
C PHE A 23 7.80 0.34 18.31
N ASP A 24 8.54 1.18 19.02
CA ASP A 24 7.99 2.31 19.74
C ASP A 24 7.74 3.54 18.83
N ASP A 25 7.10 4.58 19.37
CA ASP A 25 6.76 5.80 18.65
C ASP A 25 7.98 6.52 18.09
N ALA A 26 9.11 6.52 18.81
CA ALA A 26 10.36 7.14 18.35
C ALA A 26 10.90 6.42 17.12
N THR A 27 10.96 5.10 17.17
CA THR A 27 11.36 4.23 16.06
C THR A 27 10.39 4.35 14.88
N LEU A 28 9.07 4.49 15.14
CA LEU A 28 8.09 4.76 14.05
C LEU A 28 8.45 6.04 13.30
N LEU A 29 8.78 7.13 14.00
CA LEU A 29 9.15 8.40 13.37
C LEU A 29 10.46 8.29 12.60
N GLU A 30 11.46 7.60 13.15
CA GLU A 30 12.73 7.32 12.47
C GLU A 30 12.53 6.51 11.20
N LEU A 31 11.77 5.42 11.26
CA LEU A 31 11.47 4.58 10.09
C LEU A 31 10.61 5.31 9.07
N SER A 32 9.71 6.20 9.50
CA SER A 32 8.92 7.05 8.60
C SER A 32 9.81 8.01 7.82
N ALA A 33 10.74 8.67 8.50
CA ALA A 33 11.74 9.55 7.87
C ALA A 33 12.69 8.74 6.96
N ALA A 34 13.16 7.58 7.42
CA ALA A 34 14.01 6.70 6.65
C ALA A 34 13.34 6.22 5.36
N ARG A 35 12.06 5.79 5.43
CA ARG A 35 11.30 5.35 4.26
C ARG A 35 11.15 6.46 3.23
N GLY A 36 10.78 7.66 3.67
CA GLY A 36 10.71 8.84 2.78
C GLY A 36 12.07 9.20 2.19
N GLY A 37 13.11 9.24 3.01
CA GLY A 37 14.49 9.52 2.59
C GLY A 37 15.01 8.49 1.60
N SER A 38 14.79 7.20 1.83
CA SER A 38 15.20 6.12 0.93
C SER A 38 14.57 6.26 -0.46
N ILE A 39 13.30 6.64 -0.53
CA ILE A 39 12.61 6.87 -1.81
C ILE A 39 13.20 8.08 -2.55
N LEU A 40 13.41 9.19 -1.84
CA LEU A 40 14.01 10.39 -2.44
C LEU A 40 15.43 10.11 -2.93
N GLU A 41 16.25 9.43 -2.13
CA GLU A 41 17.61 9.06 -2.47
C GLU A 41 17.66 8.12 -3.68
N ALA A 42 16.79 7.12 -3.76
CA ALA A 42 16.68 6.22 -4.91
C ALA A 42 16.30 6.99 -6.18
N VAL A 43 15.37 7.94 -6.09
CA VAL A 43 14.97 8.81 -7.22
C VAL A 43 16.14 9.69 -7.67
N GLU A 44 16.86 10.31 -6.73
CA GLU A 44 18.04 11.15 -7.06
C GLU A 44 19.16 10.34 -7.70
N ARG A 45 19.48 9.16 -7.17
CA ARG A 45 20.52 8.27 -7.69
C ARG A 45 20.20 7.73 -9.08
N SER A 46 18.93 7.48 -9.37
CA SER A 46 18.52 7.02 -10.70
C SER A 46 18.88 8.02 -11.80
N GLY A 47 18.95 9.32 -11.47
CA GLY A 47 19.31 10.41 -12.38
C GLY A 47 18.37 10.55 -13.59
N GLY A 48 17.26 9.83 -13.62
CA GLY A 48 16.36 9.70 -14.75
C GLY A 48 14.91 10.05 -14.41
N ASP A 49 13.99 9.40 -15.12
CA ASP A 49 12.54 9.53 -14.89
C ASP A 49 12.15 8.85 -13.58
N PRO A 50 11.65 9.56 -12.56
CA PRO A 50 11.18 8.96 -11.32
C PRO A 50 9.89 8.13 -11.52
N GLY A 51 9.30 8.21 -12.70
CA GLY A 51 8.03 7.64 -13.01
C GLY A 51 6.86 8.37 -12.35
N THR A 52 5.66 7.86 -12.56
CA THR A 52 4.43 8.40 -11.99
C THR A 52 3.39 7.31 -11.82
N MET A 53 2.20 7.69 -11.34
CA MET A 53 1.09 6.78 -11.10
C MET A 53 -0.20 7.35 -11.71
N ALA A 54 -1.16 6.46 -11.99
CA ALA A 54 -2.49 6.89 -12.38
C ALA A 54 -3.58 6.02 -11.73
N ALA A 55 -4.62 6.67 -11.22
CA ALA A 55 -5.82 6.00 -10.75
C ALA A 55 -6.73 5.65 -11.93
N VAL A 56 -7.30 4.45 -11.91
CA VAL A 56 -8.15 3.91 -12.98
C VAL A 56 -9.38 3.26 -12.38
N ALA A 57 -10.56 3.54 -12.97
CA ALA A 57 -11.84 2.97 -12.56
C ALA A 57 -12.13 1.65 -13.29
N LEU A 58 -11.24 0.69 -13.18
CA LEU A 58 -11.35 -0.67 -13.71
C LEU A 58 -11.20 -1.69 -12.58
N SER A 59 -11.69 -2.91 -12.79
CA SER A 59 -11.35 -4.05 -11.93
C SER A 59 -9.88 -4.41 -12.10
N ARG A 60 -9.37 -5.25 -11.19
CA ARG A 60 -8.01 -5.76 -11.27
C ARG A 60 -7.76 -6.49 -12.60
N GLU A 61 -8.68 -7.36 -12.97
CA GLU A 61 -8.62 -8.21 -14.16
C GLU A 61 -8.66 -7.35 -15.44
N GLU A 62 -9.64 -6.42 -15.51
CA GLU A 62 -9.75 -5.47 -16.63
C GLU A 62 -8.46 -4.64 -16.78
N LEU A 63 -7.87 -4.18 -15.69
CA LEU A 63 -6.64 -3.39 -15.73
C LEU A 63 -5.44 -4.22 -16.17
N ILE A 64 -5.27 -5.43 -15.64
CA ILE A 64 -4.17 -6.33 -16.03
C ILE A 64 -4.24 -6.63 -17.53
N GLU A 65 -5.43 -6.93 -18.06
CA GLU A 65 -5.63 -7.15 -19.49
C GLU A 65 -5.31 -5.87 -20.30
N ALA A 66 -5.80 -4.73 -19.84
CA ALA A 66 -5.58 -3.45 -20.51
C ALA A 66 -4.11 -3.02 -20.52
N LEU A 67 -3.31 -3.43 -19.53
CA LEU A 67 -1.88 -3.11 -19.44
C LEU A 67 -0.99 -4.03 -20.29
N ALA A 68 -1.50 -5.07 -20.89
CA ALA A 68 -0.71 -6.01 -21.72
C ALA A 68 0.20 -5.34 -22.77
N PRO A 69 -0.18 -4.21 -23.42
CA PRO A 69 0.70 -3.50 -24.35
C PRO A 69 1.89 -2.80 -23.69
N TRP A 70 1.86 -2.59 -22.38
CA TRP A 70 2.86 -1.82 -21.63
C TRP A 70 3.46 -2.67 -20.50
N PRO A 71 4.43 -3.56 -20.79
CA PRO A 71 5.01 -4.48 -19.80
C PRO A 71 5.77 -3.79 -18.67
N ASP A 72 6.15 -2.52 -18.84
CA ASP A 72 6.83 -1.71 -17.82
C ASP A 72 5.86 -1.08 -16.80
N LEU A 73 4.55 -1.20 -17.02
CA LEU A 73 3.54 -0.75 -16.07
C LEU A 73 3.13 -1.88 -15.13
N VAL A 74 2.93 -1.52 -13.89
CA VAL A 74 2.47 -2.47 -12.85
C VAL A 74 1.17 -2.01 -12.21
N LEU A 75 0.41 -2.97 -11.68
CA LEU A 75 -0.70 -2.70 -10.76
C LEU A 75 -0.11 -2.38 -9.38
N ALA A 76 -0.01 -1.08 -9.07
CA ALA A 76 0.55 -0.60 -7.82
C ALA A 76 -0.41 -0.72 -6.63
N ASN A 77 -1.71 -0.47 -6.83
CA ASN A 77 -2.70 -0.59 -5.77
C ASN A 77 -4.00 -1.20 -6.31
N HIS A 78 -4.53 -2.16 -5.56
CA HIS A 78 -5.89 -2.67 -5.73
C HIS A 78 -6.75 -2.17 -4.56
N ASN A 79 -7.35 -0.99 -4.72
CA ASN A 79 -7.99 -0.23 -3.64
C ASN A 79 -9.48 -0.51 -3.49
N GLY A 80 -10.11 -1.07 -4.51
CA GLY A 80 -11.53 -1.38 -4.52
C GLY A 80 -11.92 -2.16 -5.77
N PRO A 81 -13.14 -2.71 -5.84
CA PRO A 81 -13.59 -3.57 -6.94
C PRO A 81 -13.44 -2.93 -8.33
N ARG A 82 -13.53 -1.62 -8.41
CA ARG A 82 -13.31 -0.81 -9.62
C ARG A 82 -12.43 0.41 -9.32
N GLN A 83 -11.41 0.21 -8.51
CA GLN A 83 -10.46 1.26 -8.17
C GLN A 83 -9.06 0.66 -8.03
N ALA A 84 -8.29 0.83 -9.07
CA ALA A 84 -6.90 0.39 -9.16
C ALA A 84 -5.97 1.57 -9.46
N VAL A 85 -4.69 1.39 -9.19
CA VAL A 85 -3.65 2.37 -9.52
C VAL A 85 -2.56 1.65 -10.29
N LEU A 86 -2.22 2.18 -11.46
CA LEU A 86 -1.05 1.75 -12.22
C LEU A 86 0.15 2.64 -11.89
N SER A 87 1.36 2.10 -12.03
CA SER A 87 2.62 2.77 -11.75
C SER A 87 3.68 2.37 -12.77
N GLY A 88 4.57 3.29 -13.13
CA GLY A 88 5.64 3.02 -14.07
C GLY A 88 6.28 4.28 -14.66
N PRO A 89 7.05 4.17 -15.76
CA PRO A 89 7.70 5.31 -16.40
C PRO A 89 6.69 6.39 -16.82
N THR A 90 7.05 7.65 -16.61
CA THR A 90 6.13 8.79 -16.80
C THR A 90 5.50 8.81 -18.19
N ALA A 91 6.29 8.67 -19.25
CA ALA A 91 5.78 8.68 -20.63
C ALA A 91 4.80 7.52 -20.88
N THR A 92 5.15 6.31 -20.41
CA THR A 92 4.34 5.10 -20.59
C THR A 92 3.01 5.20 -19.82
N VAL A 93 3.02 5.76 -18.59
CA VAL A 93 1.79 6.02 -17.81
C VAL A 93 0.88 6.99 -18.55
N HIS A 94 1.41 8.08 -19.13
CA HIS A 94 0.62 9.04 -19.89
C HIS A 94 0.00 8.42 -21.16
N GLU A 95 0.76 7.60 -21.87
CA GLU A 95 0.28 6.86 -23.04
C GLU A 95 -0.86 5.90 -22.68
N ALA A 96 -0.65 5.08 -21.65
CA ALA A 96 -1.67 4.15 -21.16
C ALA A 96 -2.95 4.88 -20.70
N VAL A 97 -2.81 5.98 -19.96
CA VAL A 97 -3.96 6.80 -19.53
C VAL A 97 -4.73 7.35 -20.73
N ALA A 98 -4.04 7.80 -21.78
CA ALA A 98 -4.70 8.28 -23.01
C ALA A 98 -5.47 7.15 -23.71
N ALA A 99 -4.86 5.97 -23.86
CA ALA A 99 -5.49 4.80 -24.46
C ALA A 99 -6.69 4.29 -23.63
N LEU A 100 -6.56 4.20 -22.31
CA LEU A 100 -7.64 3.80 -21.40
C LEU A 100 -8.83 4.74 -21.50
N LYS A 101 -8.60 6.06 -21.58
CA LYS A 101 -9.65 7.05 -21.77
C LYS A 101 -10.32 6.92 -23.15
N ALA A 102 -9.55 6.69 -24.20
CA ALA A 102 -10.09 6.45 -25.54
C ALA A 102 -10.96 5.18 -25.59
N GLY A 103 -10.62 4.16 -24.77
CA GLY A 103 -11.42 2.96 -24.54
C GLY A 103 -12.63 3.16 -23.61
N GLY A 104 -12.89 4.38 -23.13
CA GLY A 104 -14.04 4.71 -22.28
C GLY A 104 -13.81 4.54 -20.77
N ALA A 105 -12.61 4.15 -20.33
CA ALA A 105 -12.31 4.05 -18.92
C ALA A 105 -12.04 5.44 -18.30
N THR A 106 -12.41 5.60 -17.02
CA THR A 106 -12.00 6.77 -16.24
C THR A 106 -10.59 6.54 -15.71
N ALA A 107 -9.66 7.38 -16.14
CA ALA A 107 -8.27 7.33 -15.68
C ALA A 107 -7.73 8.74 -15.40
N LYS A 108 -6.87 8.89 -14.38
CA LYS A 108 -6.30 10.18 -13.98
C LYS A 108 -4.89 9.98 -13.45
N VAL A 109 -3.91 10.70 -14.02
CA VAL A 109 -2.55 10.79 -13.47
C VAL A 109 -2.60 11.43 -12.08
N LEU A 110 -1.87 10.85 -11.14
CA LEU A 110 -1.81 11.31 -9.75
C LEU A 110 -0.65 12.31 -9.55
N PRO A 111 -0.81 13.30 -8.67
CA PRO A 111 0.26 14.23 -8.34
C PRO A 111 1.20 13.60 -7.30
N VAL A 112 2.02 12.65 -7.74
CA VAL A 112 2.97 11.90 -6.89
C VAL A 112 4.41 12.16 -7.33
N ALA A 113 5.36 11.98 -6.40
CA ALA A 113 6.77 12.26 -6.63
C ALA A 113 7.46 11.22 -7.52
N CYS A 114 6.97 9.98 -7.53
CA CYS A 114 7.57 8.88 -8.29
C CYS A 114 6.57 7.73 -8.51
N ALA A 115 7.01 6.69 -9.21
CA ALA A 115 6.29 5.45 -9.43
C ALA A 115 6.37 4.54 -8.19
N PHE A 116 5.61 4.89 -7.11
CA PHE A 116 5.54 4.04 -5.92
C PHE A 116 5.03 2.64 -6.28
N HIS A 117 5.42 1.66 -5.47
CA HIS A 117 5.01 0.27 -5.61
C HIS A 117 5.34 -0.32 -7.00
N SER A 118 6.51 0.04 -7.54
CA SER A 118 7.02 -0.44 -8.82
C SER A 118 8.51 -0.77 -8.74
N PRO A 119 9.05 -1.54 -9.70
CA PRO A 119 10.49 -1.80 -9.78
C PRO A 119 11.37 -0.57 -9.96
N LEU A 120 10.82 0.57 -10.41
CA LEU A 120 11.59 1.81 -10.60
C LEU A 120 12.20 2.37 -9.30
N ILE A 121 11.62 2.03 -8.15
CA ILE A 121 12.14 2.44 -6.84
C ILE A 121 12.72 1.27 -6.05
N ALA A 122 13.23 0.23 -6.71
CA ALA A 122 13.77 -0.97 -6.04
C ALA A 122 14.90 -0.62 -5.05
N GLU A 123 15.79 0.30 -5.39
CA GLU A 123 16.87 0.76 -4.52
C GLU A 123 16.34 1.34 -3.19
N ALA A 124 15.17 1.96 -3.18
CA ALA A 124 14.56 2.46 -1.95
C ALA A 124 14.25 1.33 -0.95
N GLY A 125 13.91 0.13 -1.44
CA GLY A 125 13.75 -1.05 -0.59
C GLY A 125 15.08 -1.47 0.08
N GLU A 126 16.17 -1.48 -0.67
CA GLU A 126 17.49 -1.83 -0.14
C GLU A 126 17.97 -0.81 0.92
N LEU A 127 17.76 0.48 0.66
CA LEU A 127 18.08 1.55 1.60
C LEU A 127 17.23 1.47 2.89
N LEU A 128 15.95 1.15 2.76
CA LEU A 128 15.07 0.93 3.92
C LEU A 128 15.48 -0.32 4.71
N ALA A 129 15.85 -1.41 4.02
CA ALA A 129 16.32 -2.63 4.68
C ALA A 129 17.55 -2.37 5.55
N ALA A 130 18.49 -1.56 5.07
CA ALA A 130 19.67 -1.15 5.85
C ALA A 130 19.27 -0.40 7.13
N ARG A 131 18.26 0.47 7.07
CA ARG A 131 17.74 1.18 8.25
C ARG A 131 16.98 0.27 9.21
N LEU A 132 16.16 -0.65 8.69
CA LEU A 132 15.46 -1.65 9.50
C LEU A 132 16.44 -2.56 10.28
N ALA A 133 17.62 -2.83 9.73
CA ALA A 133 18.65 -3.60 10.41
C ALA A 133 19.31 -2.87 11.62
N GLU A 134 19.17 -1.55 11.70
CA GLU A 134 19.72 -0.72 12.77
C GLU A 134 18.76 -0.57 13.97
N VAL A 135 17.49 -0.94 13.81
CA VAL A 135 16.46 -0.80 14.84
C VAL A 135 16.04 -2.15 15.43
N THR A 136 15.56 -2.13 16.66
CA THR A 136 14.99 -3.33 17.29
C THR A 136 13.54 -3.48 16.86
N VAL A 137 13.24 -4.57 16.18
CA VAL A 137 11.88 -4.96 15.80
C VAL A 137 11.42 -6.11 16.69
N ALA A 138 10.16 -6.08 17.14
CA ALA A 138 9.53 -7.16 17.89
C ALA A 138 8.38 -7.76 17.07
N ALA A 139 7.98 -8.99 17.41
CA ALA A 139 6.76 -9.56 16.88
C ALA A 139 5.55 -8.72 17.33
N PRO A 140 4.55 -8.48 16.45
CA PRO A 140 3.36 -7.73 16.81
C PRO A 140 2.57 -8.45 17.92
N ALA A 141 2.06 -7.69 18.90
CA ALA A 141 1.31 -8.22 20.04
C ALA A 141 -0.12 -8.70 19.70
N PHE A 142 -0.60 -8.39 18.51
CA PHE A 142 -1.84 -8.88 17.90
C PHE A 142 -1.68 -8.92 16.37
N PRO A 143 -2.50 -9.68 15.64
CA PRO A 143 -2.33 -9.84 14.20
C PRO A 143 -2.36 -8.51 13.44
N VAL A 144 -1.38 -8.29 12.58
CA VAL A 144 -1.30 -7.18 11.64
C VAL A 144 -1.25 -7.76 10.23
N TRP A 145 -2.09 -7.25 9.32
CA TRP A 145 -2.12 -7.68 7.93
C TRP A 145 -1.11 -6.94 7.08
N SER A 146 -0.37 -7.69 6.28
CA SER A 146 0.58 -7.13 5.31
C SER A 146 -0.10 -6.83 3.97
N ASN A 147 0.25 -5.69 3.37
CA ASN A 147 -0.20 -5.34 2.01
C ASN A 147 0.38 -6.26 0.92
N VAL A 148 1.54 -6.86 1.18
CA VAL A 148 2.23 -7.75 0.23
C VAL A 148 1.51 -9.08 0.09
N THR A 149 1.25 -9.72 1.22
CA THR A 149 0.64 -11.06 1.26
C THR A 149 -0.88 -11.02 1.33
N ALA A 150 -1.47 -9.91 1.80
CA ALA A 150 -2.87 -9.80 2.22
C ALA A 150 -3.26 -10.75 3.35
N GLU A 151 -2.28 -11.23 4.12
CA GLU A 151 -2.41 -12.13 5.25
C GLU A 151 -1.74 -11.52 6.49
N PRO A 152 -2.04 -12.03 7.71
CA PRO A 152 -1.33 -11.59 8.90
C PRO A 152 0.17 -11.84 8.79
N TYR A 153 0.97 -10.96 9.38
CA TYR A 153 2.38 -11.24 9.61
C TYR A 153 2.53 -12.58 10.35
N PRO A 154 3.51 -13.44 9.98
CA PRO A 154 3.71 -14.72 10.63
C PRO A 154 3.96 -14.54 12.13
N GLU A 155 3.24 -15.31 12.96
CA GLU A 155 3.34 -15.23 14.41
C GLU A 155 4.75 -15.59 14.88
N GLY A 156 5.35 -14.75 15.70
CA GLY A 156 6.69 -14.97 16.28
C GLY A 156 7.87 -14.80 15.31
N ASP A 157 7.62 -14.55 14.02
CA ASP A 157 8.67 -14.33 13.02
C ASP A 157 9.00 -12.82 12.91
N VAL A 158 9.98 -12.39 13.72
CA VAL A 158 10.46 -11.00 13.73
C VAL A 158 11.12 -10.62 12.40
N ASP A 159 11.83 -11.55 11.77
CA ASP A 159 12.51 -11.30 10.49
C ASP A 159 11.51 -11.05 9.36
N ALA A 160 10.33 -11.65 9.44
CA ALA A 160 9.25 -11.39 8.48
C ALA A 160 8.78 -9.94 8.52
N VAL A 161 8.81 -9.26 9.67
CA VAL A 161 8.41 -7.85 9.77
C VAL A 161 9.33 -6.99 8.91
N SER A 162 10.63 -7.11 9.10
CA SER A 162 11.63 -6.33 8.33
C SER A 162 11.59 -6.69 6.85
N ARG A 163 11.50 -7.97 6.51
CA ARG A 163 11.45 -8.46 5.13
C ARG A 163 10.22 -7.95 4.39
N LEU A 164 9.02 -8.09 4.97
CA LEU A 164 7.78 -7.67 4.30
C LEU A 164 7.65 -6.14 4.21
N LEU A 165 8.13 -5.38 5.21
CA LEU A 165 8.19 -3.92 5.12
C LEU A 165 9.14 -3.44 4.00
N THR A 166 10.27 -4.13 3.81
CA THR A 166 11.19 -3.85 2.71
C THR A 166 10.54 -4.15 1.36
N GLU A 167 9.93 -5.33 1.23
CA GLU A 167 9.26 -5.76 0.01
C GLU A 167 8.08 -4.85 -0.37
N GLN A 168 7.35 -4.35 0.62
CA GLN A 168 6.20 -3.46 0.45
C GLN A 168 6.55 -2.16 -0.31
N VAL A 169 7.80 -1.69 -0.28
CA VAL A 169 8.21 -0.46 -0.99
C VAL A 169 7.96 -0.60 -2.49
N THR A 170 8.20 -1.79 -3.04
CA THR A 170 8.09 -2.08 -4.48
C THR A 170 6.88 -2.95 -4.83
N ALA A 171 6.38 -3.74 -3.88
CA ALA A 171 5.23 -4.60 -4.10
C ALA A 171 3.91 -3.82 -4.17
N GLY A 172 2.97 -4.33 -4.94
CA GLY A 172 1.64 -3.77 -5.05
C GLY A 172 0.84 -3.89 -3.73
N VAL A 173 0.07 -2.86 -3.41
CA VAL A 173 -0.83 -2.82 -2.25
C VAL A 173 -2.10 -3.61 -2.56
N ARG A 174 -2.26 -4.76 -1.95
CA ARG A 174 -3.39 -5.69 -2.13
C ARG A 174 -4.53 -5.38 -1.15
N PHE A 175 -5.02 -4.13 -1.16
CA PHE A 175 -5.96 -3.67 -0.14
C PHE A 175 -7.31 -4.40 -0.19
N VAL A 176 -7.83 -4.70 -1.39
CA VAL A 176 -9.07 -5.49 -1.53
C VAL A 176 -8.89 -6.87 -0.89
N ASP A 177 -7.82 -7.59 -1.27
CA ASP A 177 -7.53 -8.92 -0.75
C ASP A 177 -7.33 -8.89 0.78
N GLN A 178 -6.67 -7.84 1.29
CA GLN A 178 -6.47 -7.64 2.73
C GLN A 178 -7.80 -7.48 3.48
N ILE A 179 -8.72 -6.65 2.99
CA ILE A 179 -10.02 -6.45 3.62
C ILE A 179 -10.87 -7.73 3.56
N GLU A 180 -10.82 -8.47 2.45
CA GLU A 180 -11.49 -9.77 2.32
C GLU A 180 -10.93 -10.77 3.33
N SER A 181 -9.61 -10.92 3.43
CA SER A 181 -8.95 -11.81 4.38
C SER A 181 -9.29 -11.43 5.84
N MET A 182 -9.25 -10.14 6.19
CA MET A 182 -9.67 -9.67 7.51
C MET A 182 -11.13 -10.01 7.80
N TYR A 183 -12.02 -9.84 6.82
CA TYR A 183 -13.43 -10.17 6.96
C TYR A 183 -13.65 -11.68 7.18
N GLU A 184 -12.95 -12.54 6.44
CA GLU A 184 -12.96 -13.99 6.59
C GLU A 184 -12.43 -14.43 7.96
N ALA A 185 -11.41 -13.73 8.47
CA ALA A 185 -10.90 -13.92 9.83
C ALA A 185 -11.87 -13.45 10.94
N GLY A 186 -13.05 -12.93 10.59
CA GLY A 186 -14.09 -12.57 11.56
C GLY A 186 -14.19 -11.08 11.88
N VAL A 187 -13.38 -10.21 11.28
CA VAL A 187 -13.49 -8.76 11.47
C VAL A 187 -14.82 -8.25 10.91
N ARG A 188 -15.55 -7.45 11.72
CA ARG A 188 -16.85 -6.88 11.35
C ARG A 188 -16.92 -5.37 11.62
N VAL A 189 -16.04 -4.84 12.46
CA VAL A 189 -15.95 -3.42 12.77
C VAL A 189 -14.58 -2.92 12.34
N PHE A 190 -14.55 -2.00 11.40
CA PHE A 190 -13.33 -1.38 10.90
C PHE A 190 -13.25 0.06 11.41
N VAL A 191 -12.15 0.40 12.06
CA VAL A 191 -11.91 1.74 12.60
C VAL A 191 -10.72 2.35 11.86
N GLU A 192 -10.95 3.43 11.11
CA GLU A 192 -9.89 4.19 10.46
C GLU A 192 -9.30 5.19 11.45
N ALA A 193 -8.05 4.96 11.84
CA ALA A 193 -7.25 5.84 12.68
C ALA A 193 -6.24 6.57 11.78
N GLY A 194 -6.52 7.82 11.46
CA GLY A 194 -5.69 8.64 10.57
C GLY A 194 -6.46 9.86 10.07
N PRO A 195 -5.81 10.73 9.29
CA PRO A 195 -6.47 11.91 8.73
C PRO A 195 -7.45 11.52 7.62
N GLY A 196 -8.64 12.10 7.66
CA GLY A 196 -9.69 11.92 6.67
C GLY A 196 -10.45 10.58 6.81
N ARG A 197 -11.07 10.14 5.72
CA ARG A 197 -11.98 8.99 5.68
C ARG A 197 -11.83 8.17 4.40
N VAL A 198 -10.61 8.02 3.90
CA VAL A 198 -10.36 7.36 2.61
C VAL A 198 -10.67 5.87 2.68
N LEU A 199 -10.14 5.18 3.70
CA LEU A 199 -10.32 3.74 3.86
C LEU A 199 -11.75 3.42 4.31
N THR A 200 -12.35 4.26 5.17
CA THR A 200 -13.76 4.17 5.57
C THR A 200 -14.72 4.17 4.36
N GLN A 201 -14.34 4.84 3.26
CA GLN A 201 -15.11 4.86 2.03
C GLN A 201 -14.84 3.67 1.10
N GLN A 202 -13.70 2.99 1.25
CA GLN A 202 -13.32 1.85 0.40
C GLN A 202 -13.88 0.52 0.93
N VAL A 203 -13.78 0.28 2.23
CA VAL A 203 -14.22 -0.99 2.84
C VAL A 203 -15.67 -1.35 2.47
N PRO A 204 -16.67 -0.45 2.53
CA PRO A 204 -18.03 -0.78 2.11
C PRO A 204 -18.16 -1.14 0.62
N LYS A 205 -17.31 -0.58 -0.24
CA LYS A 205 -17.32 -0.94 -1.67
C LYS A 205 -16.75 -2.34 -1.91
N ILE A 206 -15.82 -2.76 -1.06
CA ILE A 206 -15.22 -4.10 -1.10
C ILE A 206 -16.21 -5.12 -0.53
N LEU A 207 -16.75 -4.84 0.65
CA LEU A 207 -17.61 -5.79 1.36
C LEU A 207 -19.06 -5.84 0.84
N GLY A 208 -19.53 -4.78 0.16
CA GLY A 208 -20.91 -4.70 -0.34
C GLY A 208 -21.93 -4.80 0.80
N ASP A 209 -22.97 -5.59 0.60
CA ASP A 209 -24.07 -5.75 1.55
C ASP A 209 -23.75 -6.71 2.72
N ARG A 210 -22.53 -7.23 2.81
CA ARG A 210 -22.12 -8.11 3.91
C ARG A 210 -22.12 -7.34 5.24
N PRO A 211 -22.57 -7.93 6.36
CA PRO A 211 -22.65 -7.24 7.66
C PRO A 211 -21.29 -6.70 8.12
N HIS A 212 -21.15 -5.39 8.20
CA HIS A 212 -19.97 -4.71 8.73
C HIS A 212 -20.32 -3.31 9.25
N ALA A 213 -19.43 -2.72 10.04
CA ALA A 213 -19.53 -1.35 10.49
C ALA A 213 -18.20 -0.61 10.26
N MET A 214 -18.31 0.68 9.93
CA MET A 214 -17.15 1.58 9.70
C MET A 214 -17.17 2.75 10.67
N VAL A 215 -16.02 3.08 11.22
CA VAL A 215 -15.83 4.27 12.06
C VAL A 215 -14.57 5.00 11.59
N ALA A 216 -14.67 6.30 11.32
CA ALA A 216 -13.51 7.16 11.11
C ALA A 216 -13.24 7.95 12.42
N CYS A 217 -11.98 7.98 12.86
CA CYS A 217 -11.59 8.77 14.03
C CYS A 217 -11.47 10.27 13.72
N ASP A 218 -11.12 10.61 12.48
CA ASP A 218 -11.12 12.00 12.01
C ASP A 218 -12.49 12.35 11.41
N VAL A 219 -13.24 13.17 12.13
CA VAL A 219 -14.61 13.60 11.79
C VAL A 219 -14.72 15.10 11.54
N ALA A 220 -13.57 15.78 11.31
CA ALA A 220 -13.54 17.21 11.02
C ALA A 220 -14.15 17.56 9.65
#